data_cb0febd3566a3d3009ba522825fb2e9f
#
_entry.id   cb0febd3566a3d3009ba522825fb2e9f
#
_cell.length_a   1.000
_cell.length_b   1.000
_cell.length_c   1.000
_cell.angle_alpha   90.00
_cell.angle_beta   90.00
_cell.angle_gamma   90.00
#
_symmetry.space_group_name_H-M   'P 1'
#
loop_
_entity.id
_entity.type
_entity.pdbx_description
1 polymer ?
#
loop_
_entity_poly.entity_id
_entity_poly.type
_entity_poly.pdbx_seq_one_letter_code
_entity_poly.pdbx_strand_id
1 'polypeptide(L)'
;LRVRKKVFGTAEKPRLCVTRTLRHIYAQLIDDTTGKTITSASTLSPEIRDQLNGKTKTEKAKLVGKLIAERAQKHGIKKVVFDRHGYKYIGRVKALADAAREAGLEF
;
A
#
# COMPACT_ATOMS: atom_id res chain seq x y z
N LEU A 1 16.05 -21.59 -14.48
CA LEU A 1 15.74 -20.75 -13.35
C LEU A 1 15.74 -19.28 -13.72
N ARG A 2 14.74 -18.59 -13.27
CA ARG A 2 14.54 -17.22 -13.64
C ARG A 2 15.06 -16.28 -12.55
N VAL A 3 15.80 -15.27 -12.98
CA VAL A 3 16.20 -14.21 -12.05
C VAL A 3 15.04 -13.22 -11.93
N ARG A 4 14.66 -12.98 -10.72
CA ARG A 4 13.57 -12.05 -10.45
C ARG A 4 14.15 -10.72 -10.02
N LYS A 5 13.70 -9.67 -10.67
CA LYS A 5 14.09 -8.34 -10.29
C LYS A 5 13.47 -8.01 -8.93
N LYS A 6 14.29 -7.66 -7.98
CA LYS A 6 13.80 -7.30 -6.66
C LYS A 6 13.44 -5.83 -6.61
N VAL A 7 12.30 -5.56 -6.00
CA VAL A 7 11.91 -4.20 -5.67
C VAL A 7 12.60 -3.85 -4.36
N PHE A 8 13.27 -2.70 -4.32
CA PHE A 8 14.04 -2.29 -3.16
C PHE A 8 13.71 -0.85 -2.80
N GLY A 9 13.30 -0.62 -1.56
CA GLY A 9 12.93 0.69 -1.07
C GLY A 9 14.01 1.31 -0.22
N THR A 10 14.07 2.64 -0.22
CA THR A 10 14.99 3.41 0.61
C THR A 10 14.19 4.36 1.49
N ALA A 11 14.86 5.14 2.34
CA ALA A 11 14.17 6.11 3.18
C ALA A 11 13.48 7.19 2.33
N GLU A 12 14.13 7.61 1.24
CA GLU A 12 13.57 8.64 0.35
C GLU A 12 12.52 8.10 -0.59
N LYS A 13 12.61 6.82 -0.94
CA LYS A 13 11.69 6.18 -1.86
C LYS A 13 11.36 4.79 -1.36
N PRO A 14 10.55 4.70 -0.30
CA PRO A 14 10.25 3.41 0.33
C PRO A 14 9.50 2.46 -0.59
N ARG A 15 9.54 1.20 -0.24
CA ARG A 15 8.80 0.17 -0.97
C ARG A 15 7.37 0.11 -0.42
N LEU A 16 6.40 0.38 -1.29
CA LEU A 16 4.99 0.20 -0.96
C LEU A 16 4.63 -1.25 -1.24
N CYS A 17 4.54 -2.03 -0.19
CA CYS A 17 4.25 -3.46 -0.28
C CYS A 17 2.79 -3.72 0.05
N VAL A 18 2.11 -4.42 -0.84
CA VAL A 18 0.70 -4.78 -0.67
C VAL A 18 0.59 -6.27 -0.38
N THR A 19 -0.17 -6.62 0.64
CA THR A 19 -0.48 -8.00 0.97
C THR A 19 -1.99 -8.11 1.15
N ARG A 20 -2.59 -9.17 0.63
CA ARG A 20 -4.02 -9.38 0.80
C ARG A 20 -4.30 -10.78 1.32
N THR A 21 -5.34 -10.86 2.15
CA THR A 21 -5.88 -12.12 2.62
C THR A 21 -7.33 -12.21 2.15
N LEU A 22 -8.00 -13.27 2.53
CA LEU A 22 -9.40 -13.45 2.14
C LEU A 22 -10.28 -12.26 2.57
N ARG A 23 -10.06 -11.73 3.77
CA ARG A 23 -10.92 -10.70 4.35
C ARG A 23 -10.31 -9.31 4.36
N HIS A 24 -9.00 -9.20 4.28
CA HIS A 24 -8.32 -7.93 4.51
C HIS A 24 -7.26 -7.65 3.47
N ILE A 25 -6.91 -6.38 3.35
CA ILE A 25 -5.79 -5.97 2.51
C ILE A 25 -4.93 -5.01 3.33
N TYR A 26 -3.62 -5.11 3.15
CA TYR A 26 -2.62 -4.39 3.93
C TYR A 26 -1.66 -3.68 3.00
N ALA A 27 -1.24 -2.49 3.41
CA ALA A 27 -0.20 -1.74 2.71
C ALA A 27 0.85 -1.32 3.71
N GLN A 28 2.12 -1.48 3.34
CA GLN A 28 3.25 -1.11 4.20
C GLN A 28 4.25 -0.30 3.40
N LEU A 29 4.84 0.71 4.04
CA LEU A 29 5.97 1.43 3.47
C LEU A 29 7.22 0.97 4.19
N ILE A 30 8.13 0.35 3.45
CA ILE A 30 9.29 -0.30 4.02
C ILE A 30 10.57 0.35 3.50
N ASP A 31 11.47 0.68 4.44
CA ASP A 31 12.82 1.09 4.13
C ASP A 31 13.70 -0.14 4.20
N ASP A 32 14.06 -0.69 3.06
CA ASP A 32 14.84 -1.93 2.99
C ASP A 32 16.30 -1.72 3.40
N THR A 33 16.79 -0.48 3.44
CA THR A 33 18.16 -0.22 3.89
C THR A 33 18.33 -0.49 5.38
N THR A 34 17.25 -0.30 6.16
CA THR A 34 17.27 -0.56 7.60
C THR A 34 16.39 -1.73 8.00
N GLY A 35 15.58 -2.25 7.07
CA GLY A 35 14.63 -3.31 7.35
C GLY A 35 13.44 -2.87 8.16
N LYS A 36 13.16 -1.56 8.21
CA LYS A 36 12.06 -1.03 9.04
C LYS A 36 10.83 -0.71 8.22
N THR A 37 9.66 -0.98 8.80
CA THR A 37 8.39 -0.51 8.28
C THR A 37 8.17 0.91 8.78
N ILE A 38 8.12 1.86 7.85
CA ILE A 38 7.96 3.27 8.20
C ILE A 38 6.54 3.54 8.68
N THR A 39 5.56 3.06 7.92
CA THR A 39 4.15 3.19 8.28
C THR A 39 3.37 2.12 7.55
N SER A 40 2.14 1.91 7.97
CA SER A 40 1.27 0.91 7.34
C SER A 40 -0.18 1.36 7.42
N ALA A 41 -1.03 0.70 6.63
CA ALA A 41 -2.46 0.89 6.66
C ALA A 41 -3.12 -0.41 6.24
N SER A 42 -4.32 -0.66 6.74
CA SER A 42 -5.05 -1.86 6.37
C SER A 42 -6.55 -1.64 6.60
N THR A 43 -7.33 -2.62 6.16
CA THR A 43 -8.77 -2.61 6.46
C THR A 43 -9.05 -2.71 7.95
N LEU A 44 -8.05 -3.04 8.75
CA LEU A 44 -8.19 -3.09 10.21
C LEU A 44 -7.84 -1.76 10.88
N SER A 45 -7.36 -0.77 10.13
CA SER A 45 -6.97 0.52 10.68
C SER A 45 -8.18 1.25 11.25
N PRO A 46 -8.06 1.83 12.48
CA PRO A 46 -9.20 2.47 13.14
C PRO A 46 -9.85 3.59 12.34
N GLU A 47 -9.06 4.33 11.56
CA GLU A 47 -9.56 5.47 10.81
C GLU A 47 -10.59 5.10 9.75
N ILE A 48 -10.52 3.90 9.20
CA ILE A 48 -11.41 3.48 8.13
C ILE A 48 -12.28 2.28 8.51
N ARG A 49 -11.97 1.62 9.62
CA ARG A 49 -12.66 0.38 10.01
C ARG A 49 -14.18 0.54 10.04
N ASP A 50 -14.66 1.66 10.56
CA ASP A 50 -16.09 1.90 10.69
C ASP A 50 -16.76 2.30 9.36
N GLN A 51 -15.96 2.62 8.34
CA GLN A 51 -16.44 3.00 7.02
C GLN A 51 -16.60 1.81 6.08
N LEU A 52 -16.19 0.62 6.51
CA LEU A 52 -16.11 -0.54 5.61
C LEU A 52 -17.42 -1.28 5.45
N ASN A 53 -18.38 -1.01 6.33
CA ASN A 53 -19.65 -1.72 6.35
C ASN A 53 -20.40 -1.51 5.03
N GLY A 54 -20.81 -2.61 4.40
CA GLY A 54 -21.55 -2.54 3.15
C GLY A 54 -20.73 -2.26 1.91
N LYS A 55 -19.40 -2.14 2.05
CA LYS A 55 -18.52 -1.86 0.91
C LYS A 55 -17.98 -3.15 0.31
N THR A 56 -17.72 -3.12 -1.01
CA THR A 56 -17.08 -4.25 -1.69
C THR A 56 -15.61 -4.31 -1.30
N LYS A 57 -14.96 -5.44 -1.59
CA LYS A 57 -13.54 -5.60 -1.33
C LYS A 57 -12.71 -4.55 -2.08
N THR A 58 -13.12 -4.22 -3.30
CA THR A 58 -12.46 -3.20 -4.11
C THR A 58 -12.58 -1.82 -3.47
N GLU A 59 -13.76 -1.48 -3.00
CA GLU A 59 -13.97 -0.19 -2.32
C GLU A 59 -13.17 -0.11 -1.04
N LYS A 60 -13.07 -1.20 -0.29
CA LYS A 60 -12.26 -1.25 0.92
C LYS A 60 -10.78 -1.02 0.59
N ALA A 61 -10.31 -1.62 -0.50
CA ALA A 61 -8.91 -1.44 -0.93
C ALA A 61 -8.63 0.01 -1.29
N LYS A 62 -9.58 0.72 -1.89
CA LYS A 62 -9.42 2.14 -2.20
C LYS A 62 -9.23 2.96 -0.93
N LEU A 63 -9.96 2.65 0.13
CA LEU A 63 -9.81 3.36 1.39
C LEU A 63 -8.42 3.11 1.99
N VAL A 64 -7.92 1.89 1.89
CA VAL A 64 -6.57 1.57 2.36
C VAL A 64 -5.52 2.33 1.57
N GLY A 65 -5.69 2.41 0.24
CA GLY A 65 -4.77 3.17 -0.62
C GLY A 65 -4.72 4.64 -0.26
N LYS A 66 -5.88 5.23 -0.02
CA LYS A 66 -5.95 6.63 0.39
C LYS A 66 -5.29 6.83 1.76
N LEU A 67 -5.54 5.91 2.69
CA LEU A 67 -4.99 6.02 4.04
C LEU A 67 -3.47 5.89 4.04
N ILE A 68 -2.91 4.94 3.28
CA ILE A 68 -1.45 4.78 3.24
C ILE A 68 -0.79 6.02 2.63
N ALA A 69 -1.42 6.63 1.63
CA ALA A 69 -0.90 7.86 1.04
C ALA A 69 -0.92 9.01 2.05
N GLU A 70 -1.98 9.14 2.83
CA GLU A 70 -2.07 10.16 3.87
C GLU A 70 -1.00 9.96 4.94
N ARG A 71 -0.79 8.72 5.35
CA ARG A 71 0.23 8.40 6.34
C ARG A 71 1.63 8.63 5.81
N ALA A 72 1.86 8.34 4.53
CA ALA A 72 3.14 8.62 3.88
C ALA A 72 3.45 10.11 3.92
N GLN A 73 2.46 10.94 3.64
CA GLN A 73 2.64 12.39 3.64
C GLN A 73 3.00 12.91 5.01
N LYS A 74 2.48 12.31 6.07
CA LYS A 74 2.85 12.69 7.44
C LYS A 74 4.31 12.42 7.73
N HIS A 75 4.92 11.49 7.01
CA HIS A 75 6.34 11.16 7.13
C HIS A 75 7.18 11.89 6.07
N GLY A 76 6.57 12.79 5.31
CA GLY A 76 7.27 13.52 4.26
C GLY A 76 7.60 12.69 3.04
N ILE A 77 6.94 11.54 2.87
CA ILE A 77 7.18 10.64 1.76
C ILE A 77 6.20 10.93 0.64
N LYS A 78 6.74 11.10 -0.58
CA LYS A 78 5.93 11.38 -1.76
C LYS A 78 6.14 10.34 -2.84
N LYS A 79 7.37 9.85 -2.98
CA LYS A 79 7.73 8.85 -4.00
C LYS A 79 7.92 7.49 -3.37
N VAL A 80 7.41 6.46 -4.02
CA VAL A 80 7.57 5.08 -3.55
C VAL A 80 7.85 4.18 -4.73
N VAL A 81 8.42 2.99 -4.45
CA VAL A 81 8.48 1.92 -5.43
C VAL A 81 7.38 0.93 -5.07
N PHE A 82 6.62 0.50 -6.07
CA PHE A 82 5.46 -0.34 -5.82
C PHE A 82 5.85 -1.81 -5.91
N ASP A 83 5.53 -2.55 -4.85
CA ASP A 83 5.74 -4.00 -4.79
C ASP A 83 4.38 -4.65 -4.57
N ARG A 84 3.84 -5.25 -5.62
CA ARG A 84 2.54 -5.92 -5.53
C ARG A 84 2.64 -7.35 -4.98
N HIS A 85 3.82 -7.73 -4.51
CA HIS A 85 4.04 -9.00 -3.80
C HIS A 85 3.64 -10.22 -4.64
N GLY A 86 3.88 -10.17 -5.94
CA GLY A 86 3.54 -11.26 -6.84
C GLY A 86 2.07 -11.32 -7.26
N TYR A 87 1.21 -10.50 -6.68
CA TYR A 87 -0.19 -10.45 -7.09
C TYR A 87 -0.32 -9.80 -8.47
N LYS A 88 -1.35 -10.19 -9.20
CA LYS A 88 -1.67 -9.53 -10.46
C LYS A 88 -2.17 -8.12 -10.18
N TYR A 89 -1.87 -7.20 -11.11
CA TYR A 89 -2.27 -5.80 -10.97
C TYR A 89 -3.72 -5.62 -11.43
N ILE A 90 -4.64 -6.27 -10.72
CA ILE A 90 -6.06 -6.23 -10.98
C ILE A 90 -6.82 -6.19 -9.66
N GLY A 91 -8.11 -5.92 -9.73
CA GLY A 91 -9.00 -6.01 -8.58
C GLY A 91 -8.55 -5.13 -7.42
N ARG A 92 -8.45 -5.73 -6.24
CA ARG A 92 -8.11 -5.00 -5.01
C ARG A 92 -6.73 -4.36 -5.06
N VAL A 93 -5.76 -5.07 -5.62
CA VAL A 93 -4.38 -4.54 -5.69
C VAL A 93 -4.33 -3.28 -6.56
N LYS A 94 -4.98 -3.34 -7.72
CA LYS A 94 -5.06 -2.17 -8.61
C LYS A 94 -5.83 -1.03 -7.96
N ALA A 95 -6.94 -1.33 -7.31
CA ALA A 95 -7.76 -0.31 -6.65
C ALA A 95 -6.97 0.43 -5.56
N LEU A 96 -6.20 -0.30 -4.76
CA LEU A 96 -5.38 0.30 -3.72
C LEU A 96 -4.30 1.20 -4.34
N ALA A 97 -3.62 0.71 -5.37
CA ALA A 97 -2.55 1.48 -6.02
C ALA A 97 -3.09 2.75 -6.67
N ASP A 98 -4.20 2.64 -7.39
CA ASP A 98 -4.81 3.80 -8.05
C ASP A 98 -5.24 4.85 -7.01
N ALA A 99 -5.84 4.41 -5.91
CA ALA A 99 -6.27 5.33 -4.86
C ALA A 99 -5.07 6.01 -4.18
N ALA A 100 -3.99 5.30 -3.99
CA ALA A 100 -2.77 5.88 -3.41
C ALA A 100 -2.18 6.94 -4.35
N ARG A 101 -2.19 6.69 -5.66
CA ARG A 101 -1.75 7.68 -6.64
C ARG A 101 -2.64 8.92 -6.64
N GLU A 102 -3.95 8.73 -6.60
CA GLU A 102 -4.90 9.85 -6.56
C GLU A 102 -4.70 10.69 -5.30
N ALA A 103 -4.29 10.08 -4.22
CA ALA A 103 -4.06 10.77 -2.96
C ALA A 103 -2.68 11.41 -2.85
N GLY A 104 -1.84 11.29 -3.89
CA GLY A 104 -0.60 12.03 -3.98
C GLY A 104 0.68 11.23 -4.01
N LEU A 105 0.66 9.92 -3.89
CA LEU A 105 1.87 9.12 -4.01
C LEU A 105 2.28 8.99 -5.49
N GLU A 106 3.58 9.05 -5.72
CA GLU A 106 4.17 8.94 -7.05
C GLU A 106 4.85 7.58 -7.23
N PHE A 107 4.38 6.85 -8.19
CA PHE A 107 5.00 5.58 -8.57
C PHE A 107 4.43 5.06 -9.88
#